data_4f2bae4aed2dbc8de6ac344a313d6bf0
#
_entry.id   4f2bae4aed2dbc8de6ac344a313d6bf0
#
_cell.length_a   1.000
_cell.length_b   1.000
_cell.length_c   1.000
_cell.angle_alpha   90.00
_cell.angle_beta   90.00
_cell.angle_gamma   90.00
#
_symmetry.space_group_name_H-M   'P 1'
#
loop_
_entity.id
_entity.type
_entity.pdbx_description
1 polymer ?
#
loop_
_entity_poly.entity_id
_entity_poly.type
_entity_poly.pdbx_seq_one_letter_code
_entity_poly.pdbx_strand_id
1 'polypeptide(L)'
;VANMVRFLVNRYAAGPRAHLAGSLCAPAPREYPDVGVYHPRMKGKIAGDPGHLPRLSGSKARVGVLLMRSYVLANNAQHYDGVIQALEARGLEVVPAFASGLDNRPAVESFFMKDGQPTVDAVVSLTGFSLVGGPAYNDADAAEGMLTQLDVPYIAAHAVEFQTMESWKQSDNGLLPVEATMMVA
;
A
#
# COMPACT_ATOMS: atom_id res chain seq x y z
N VAL A 1 -14.08 11.29 7.99
CA VAL A 1 -14.15 12.76 8.17
C VAL A 1 -15.07 13.12 9.32
N ALA A 2 -16.37 12.75 9.33
CA ALA A 2 -17.33 13.18 10.37
C ALA A 2 -16.87 12.84 11.81
N ASN A 3 -16.39 11.64 12.06
CA ASN A 3 -15.88 11.24 13.38
C ASN A 3 -14.62 12.02 13.80
N MET A 4 -13.75 12.34 12.86
CA MET A 4 -12.58 13.19 13.11
C MET A 4 -13.01 14.60 13.55
N VAL A 5 -13.96 15.21 12.85
CA VAL A 5 -14.49 16.53 13.21
C VAL A 5 -15.14 16.49 14.60
N ARG A 6 -15.97 15.49 14.87
CA ARG A 6 -16.59 15.31 16.20
C ARG A 6 -15.56 15.16 17.30
N PHE A 7 -14.52 14.35 17.06
CA PHE A 7 -13.42 14.17 18.01
C PHE A 7 -12.68 15.48 18.30
N LEU A 8 -12.35 16.25 17.25
CA LEU A 8 -11.68 17.54 17.39
C LEU A 8 -12.55 18.56 18.14
N VAL A 9 -13.85 18.62 17.82
CA VAL A 9 -14.81 19.49 18.54
C VAL A 9 -14.88 19.08 20.01
N ASN A 10 -15.03 17.79 20.32
CA ASN A 10 -15.05 17.31 21.70
C ASN A 10 -13.79 17.70 22.49
N ARG A 11 -12.64 17.71 21.84
CA ARG A 11 -11.35 17.94 22.48
C ARG A 11 -10.97 19.40 22.62
N TYR A 12 -11.38 20.22 21.63
CA TYR A 12 -10.84 21.58 21.47
C TYR A 12 -11.90 22.69 21.37
N ALA A 13 -13.19 22.38 21.47
CA ALA A 13 -14.22 23.42 21.42
C ALA A 13 -14.04 24.40 22.59
N ALA A 14 -14.00 25.69 22.26
CA ALA A 14 -13.81 26.79 23.21
C ALA A 14 -14.67 28.02 22.84
N GLY A 15 -14.66 29.03 23.69
CA GLY A 15 -15.43 30.26 23.47
C GLY A 15 -16.94 30.01 23.40
N PRO A 16 -17.67 30.62 22.45
CA PRO A 16 -19.11 30.45 22.32
C PRO A 16 -19.54 29.00 22.06
N ARG A 17 -18.62 28.12 21.63
CA ARG A 17 -18.89 26.72 21.34
C ARG A 17 -18.36 25.74 22.41
N ALA A 18 -17.90 26.27 23.55
CA ALA A 18 -17.37 25.43 24.66
C ALA A 18 -18.34 24.34 25.13
N HIS A 19 -19.65 24.59 25.04
CA HIS A 19 -20.71 23.65 25.39
C HIS A 19 -20.72 22.38 24.52
N LEU A 20 -20.03 22.39 23.37
CA LEU A 20 -19.90 21.21 22.50
C LEU A 20 -18.76 20.29 22.96
N ALA A 21 -17.84 20.76 23.81
CA ALA A 21 -16.76 19.94 24.33
C ALA A 21 -17.30 18.74 25.13
N GLY A 22 -16.90 17.55 24.77
CA GLY A 22 -17.33 16.29 25.42
C GLY A 22 -18.77 15.87 25.12
N SER A 23 -19.55 16.66 24.37
CA SER A 23 -20.98 16.38 24.12
C SER A 23 -21.25 15.50 22.90
N LEU A 24 -20.27 15.37 21.98
CA LEU A 24 -20.44 14.64 20.74
C LEU A 24 -19.93 13.20 20.86
N CYS A 25 -20.75 12.24 20.41
CA CYS A 25 -20.29 10.85 20.31
C CYS A 25 -19.26 10.71 19.16
N ALA A 26 -18.04 10.40 19.51
CA ALA A 26 -16.98 10.09 18.56
C ALA A 26 -16.10 8.95 19.09
N PRO A 27 -15.75 7.94 18.28
CA PRO A 27 -14.79 6.94 18.68
C PRO A 27 -13.40 7.57 18.91
N ALA A 28 -12.61 6.97 19.78
CA ALA A 28 -11.22 7.36 19.96
C ALA A 28 -10.42 7.22 18.64
N PRO A 29 -9.39 8.05 18.42
CA PRO A 29 -8.47 7.87 17.32
C PRO A 29 -7.88 6.46 17.33
N ARG A 30 -7.72 5.88 16.14
CA ARG A 30 -7.11 4.58 15.95
C ARG A 30 -5.69 4.81 15.42
N GLU A 31 -4.72 4.22 16.08
CA GLU A 31 -3.36 4.16 15.57
C GLU A 31 -3.23 3.01 14.57
N TYR A 32 -2.50 3.25 13.50
CA TYR A 32 -2.17 2.27 12.48
C TYR A 32 -0.66 2.12 12.41
N PRO A 33 -0.13 0.92 12.16
CA PRO A 33 1.30 0.69 12.09
C PRO A 33 1.93 1.51 10.96
N ASP A 34 3.18 1.94 11.14
CA ASP A 34 3.95 2.58 10.10
C ASP A 34 4.41 1.57 9.03
N VAL A 35 4.70 0.36 9.45
CA VAL A 35 5.02 -0.77 8.59
C VAL A 35 4.04 -1.89 8.92
N GLY A 36 3.36 -2.42 7.91
CA GLY A 36 2.30 -3.39 8.14
C GLY A 36 1.85 -4.12 6.90
N VAL A 37 0.89 -5.00 7.11
CA VAL A 37 0.24 -5.79 6.06
C VAL A 37 -1.23 -5.39 5.92
N TYR A 38 -1.73 -5.54 4.71
CA TYR A 38 -3.12 -5.29 4.35
C TYR A 38 -3.74 -6.51 3.70
N HIS A 39 -4.99 -6.84 4.02
CA HIS A 39 -5.75 -7.80 3.23
C HIS A 39 -7.25 -7.53 3.35
N PRO A 40 -8.03 -7.55 2.24
CA PRO A 40 -9.48 -7.24 2.27
C PRO A 40 -10.28 -8.18 3.17
N ARG A 41 -9.84 -9.44 3.33
CA ARG A 41 -10.51 -10.47 4.16
C ARG A 41 -10.06 -10.50 5.62
N MET A 42 -9.03 -9.73 6.01
CA MET A 42 -8.63 -9.66 7.41
C MET A 42 -9.66 -8.86 8.22
N LYS A 43 -9.88 -9.26 9.47
CA LYS A 43 -10.63 -8.45 10.43
C LYS A 43 -9.87 -7.15 10.69
N GLY A 44 -10.48 -6.03 10.30
CA GLY A 44 -9.85 -4.70 10.41
C GLY A 44 -8.92 -4.35 9.25
N LYS A 45 -8.70 -5.25 8.28
CA LYS A 45 -7.96 -5.10 7.03
C LYS A 45 -6.47 -4.79 7.16
N ILE A 46 -6.01 -4.22 8.28
CA ILE A 46 -4.62 -3.79 8.51
C ILE A 46 -4.11 -4.45 9.78
N ALA A 47 -2.88 -4.95 9.75
CA ALA A 47 -2.18 -5.50 10.90
C ALA A 47 -0.67 -5.20 10.82
N GLY A 48 0.00 -5.16 11.98
CA GLY A 48 1.46 -5.11 12.04
C GLY A 48 2.11 -6.49 11.93
N ASP A 49 1.34 -7.55 12.19
CA ASP A 49 1.80 -8.94 12.18
C ASP A 49 1.28 -9.69 10.94
N PRO A 50 2.17 -10.26 10.10
CA PRO A 50 1.78 -11.04 8.92
C PRO A 50 1.07 -12.36 9.27
N GLY A 51 1.12 -12.81 10.52
CA GLY A 51 0.40 -13.99 11.00
C GLY A 51 -1.12 -13.89 10.86
N HIS A 52 -1.66 -12.67 10.68
CA HIS A 52 -3.08 -12.43 10.43
C HIS A 52 -3.50 -12.57 8.97
N LEU A 53 -2.55 -12.68 8.04
CA LEU A 53 -2.85 -12.85 6.62
C LEU A 53 -3.55 -14.18 6.37
N PRO A 54 -4.54 -14.21 5.46
CA PRO A 54 -5.12 -15.46 5.01
C PRO A 54 -4.05 -16.35 4.37
N ARG A 55 -3.97 -17.59 4.80
CA ARG A 55 -3.08 -18.59 4.20
C ARG A 55 -3.82 -19.35 3.11
N LEU A 56 -3.14 -19.59 2.00
CA LEU A 56 -3.64 -20.41 0.91
C LEU A 56 -3.00 -21.80 0.98
N SER A 57 -3.77 -22.81 1.41
CA SER A 57 -3.28 -24.20 1.45
C SER A 57 -2.96 -24.69 0.04
N GLY A 58 -1.76 -25.25 -0.15
CA GLY A 58 -1.32 -25.75 -1.44
C GLY A 58 -0.97 -24.65 -2.44
N SER A 59 -0.57 -23.47 -1.96
CA SER A 59 -0.10 -22.39 -2.83
C SER A 59 1.09 -22.84 -3.71
N LYS A 60 1.10 -22.38 -4.96
CA LYS A 60 2.16 -22.68 -5.92
C LYS A 60 3.41 -21.84 -5.70
N ALA A 61 3.23 -20.63 -5.23
CA ALA A 61 4.27 -19.66 -4.93
C ALA A 61 3.72 -18.57 -4.02
N ARG A 62 4.60 -17.76 -3.43
CA ARG A 62 4.29 -16.66 -2.53
C ARG A 62 4.73 -15.34 -3.14
N VAL A 63 3.83 -14.38 -3.26
CA VAL A 63 4.07 -13.08 -3.92
C VAL A 63 3.97 -11.96 -2.90
N GLY A 64 5.03 -11.18 -2.75
CA GLY A 64 5.02 -9.91 -2.05
C GLY A 64 4.32 -8.84 -2.90
N VAL A 65 3.46 -8.03 -2.30
CA VAL A 65 2.82 -6.92 -2.99
C VAL A 65 3.04 -5.64 -2.19
N LEU A 66 3.78 -4.68 -2.75
CA LEU A 66 3.99 -3.38 -2.12
C LEU A 66 2.85 -2.42 -2.43
N LEU A 67 2.32 -1.81 -1.38
CA LEU A 67 1.16 -0.92 -1.43
C LEU A 67 1.51 0.45 -0.84
N MET A 68 0.81 1.49 -1.29
CA MET A 68 0.85 2.80 -0.65
C MET A 68 -0.02 2.82 0.61
N ARG A 69 0.60 3.06 1.78
CA ARG A 69 -0.08 3.17 3.08
C ARG A 69 -1.22 4.19 3.06
N SER A 70 -1.03 5.32 2.39
CA SER A 70 -2.02 6.39 2.29
C SER A 70 -3.33 5.93 1.65
N TYR A 71 -3.28 5.15 0.58
CA TYR A 71 -4.48 4.59 -0.07
C TYR A 71 -5.20 3.59 0.82
N VAL A 72 -4.42 2.74 1.51
CA VAL A 72 -4.98 1.75 2.45
C VAL A 72 -5.71 2.45 3.60
N LEU A 73 -5.09 3.47 4.22
CA LEU A 73 -5.70 4.24 5.32
C LEU A 73 -6.90 5.08 4.88
N ALA A 74 -6.87 5.59 3.64
CA ALA A 74 -7.99 6.33 3.06
C ALA A 74 -9.18 5.43 2.68
N ASN A 75 -9.05 4.10 2.80
CA ASN A 75 -10.01 3.11 2.32
C ASN A 75 -10.26 3.22 0.79
N ASN A 76 -9.23 3.62 0.05
CA ASN A 76 -9.19 3.68 -1.40
C ASN A 76 -8.31 2.55 -1.94
N ALA A 77 -8.67 1.30 -1.62
CA ALA A 77 -7.84 0.12 -1.84
C ALA A 77 -8.46 -0.90 -2.83
N GLN A 78 -9.54 -0.55 -3.55
CA GLN A 78 -10.24 -1.49 -4.42
C GLN A 78 -9.35 -2.03 -5.55
N HIS A 79 -8.45 -1.23 -6.08
CA HIS A 79 -7.48 -1.66 -7.09
C HIS A 79 -6.48 -2.69 -6.52
N TYR A 80 -6.05 -2.52 -5.27
CA TYR A 80 -5.24 -3.51 -4.56
C TYR A 80 -6.01 -4.79 -4.30
N ASP A 81 -7.28 -4.68 -3.88
CA ASP A 81 -8.15 -5.84 -3.68
C ASP A 81 -8.28 -6.67 -4.95
N GLY A 82 -8.42 -6.01 -6.11
CA GLY A 82 -8.49 -6.66 -7.41
C GLY A 82 -7.21 -7.44 -7.75
N VAL A 83 -6.03 -6.87 -7.50
CA VAL A 83 -4.74 -7.53 -7.74
C VAL A 83 -4.56 -8.72 -6.79
N ILE A 84 -4.83 -8.55 -5.50
CA ILE A 84 -4.74 -9.61 -4.49
C ILE A 84 -5.63 -10.79 -4.91
N GLN A 85 -6.90 -10.53 -5.22
CA GLN A 85 -7.85 -11.56 -5.64
C GLN A 85 -7.42 -12.26 -6.95
N ALA A 86 -6.88 -11.53 -7.90
CA ALA A 86 -6.41 -12.09 -9.17
C ALA A 86 -5.20 -13.02 -8.99
N LEU A 87 -4.29 -12.70 -8.08
CA LEU A 87 -3.15 -13.55 -7.74
C LEU A 87 -3.61 -14.80 -6.98
N GLU A 88 -4.46 -14.65 -5.97
CA GLU A 88 -5.02 -15.76 -5.20
C GLU A 88 -5.84 -16.73 -6.06
N ALA A 89 -6.62 -16.22 -7.02
CA ALA A 89 -7.38 -17.05 -7.97
C ALA A 89 -6.48 -17.92 -8.86
N ARG A 90 -5.19 -17.57 -8.98
CA ARG A 90 -4.17 -18.36 -9.69
C ARG A 90 -3.42 -19.34 -8.78
N GLY A 91 -3.80 -19.42 -7.51
CA GLY A 91 -3.18 -20.31 -6.52
C GLY A 91 -1.88 -19.75 -5.93
N LEU A 92 -1.74 -18.41 -5.93
CA LEU A 92 -0.59 -17.73 -5.32
C LEU A 92 -0.95 -17.23 -3.92
N GLU A 93 -0.09 -17.46 -2.95
CA GLU A 93 -0.20 -16.83 -1.62
C GLU A 93 0.29 -15.38 -1.74
N VAL A 94 -0.45 -14.43 -1.20
CA VAL A 94 -0.13 -13.01 -1.35
C VAL A 94 0.22 -12.40 0.01
N VAL A 95 1.32 -11.65 0.05
CA VAL A 95 1.76 -10.87 1.22
C VAL A 95 1.70 -9.39 0.86
N PRO A 96 0.53 -8.74 1.02
CA PRO A 96 0.39 -7.32 0.73
C PRO A 96 0.95 -6.51 1.90
N ALA A 97 1.99 -5.74 1.66
CA ALA A 97 2.70 -4.97 2.67
C ALA A 97 2.85 -3.50 2.30
N PHE A 98 2.99 -2.65 3.30
CA PHE A 98 3.20 -1.23 3.12
C PHE A 98 4.19 -0.69 4.15
N ALA A 99 4.84 0.43 3.82
CA ALA A 99 5.60 1.26 4.73
C ALA A 99 5.07 2.69 4.76
N SER A 100 5.42 3.43 5.80
CA SER A 100 5.16 4.87 5.91
C SER A 100 6.15 5.64 5.03
N GLY A 101 5.66 6.65 4.32
CA GLY A 101 6.48 7.45 3.40
C GLY A 101 6.69 6.76 2.06
N LEU A 102 7.84 7.06 1.42
CA LEU A 102 8.20 6.60 0.08
C LEU A 102 9.40 5.62 0.10
N ASP A 103 9.88 5.24 1.26
CA ASP A 103 10.89 4.18 1.44
C ASP A 103 10.19 2.87 1.81
N ASN A 104 10.20 1.91 0.89
CA ASN A 104 9.54 0.63 1.08
C ASN A 104 10.46 -0.46 1.65
N ARG A 105 11.75 -0.17 1.89
CA ARG A 105 12.69 -1.14 2.49
C ARG A 105 12.18 -1.74 3.80
N PRO A 106 11.60 -0.94 4.74
CA PRO A 106 11.10 -1.51 5.99
C PRO A 106 10.00 -2.57 5.78
N ALA A 107 9.17 -2.43 4.74
CA ALA A 107 8.16 -3.43 4.41
C ALA A 107 8.79 -4.70 3.81
N VAL A 108 9.78 -4.54 2.92
CA VAL A 108 10.53 -5.68 2.34
C VAL A 108 11.25 -6.46 3.42
N GLU A 109 12.02 -5.79 4.27
CA GLU A 109 12.78 -6.41 5.37
C GLU A 109 11.87 -7.15 6.36
N SER A 110 10.73 -6.53 6.71
CA SER A 110 9.83 -7.07 7.73
C SER A 110 8.98 -8.25 7.24
N PHE A 111 8.61 -8.28 5.95
CA PHE A 111 7.59 -9.21 5.47
C PHE A 111 8.00 -10.09 4.29
N PHE A 112 9.04 -9.69 3.53
CA PHE A 112 9.48 -10.46 2.36
C PHE A 112 10.82 -11.14 2.60
N MET A 113 11.47 -10.85 3.73
CA MET A 113 12.73 -11.44 4.13
C MET A 113 12.67 -12.07 5.54
N LYS A 114 13.50 -13.05 5.77
CA LYS A 114 13.72 -13.63 7.10
C LYS A 114 15.15 -14.14 7.17
N ASP A 115 15.88 -13.75 8.20
CA ASP A 115 17.27 -14.15 8.43
C ASP A 115 18.18 -13.91 7.20
N GLY A 116 17.92 -12.77 6.48
CA GLY A 116 18.66 -12.39 5.28
C GLY A 116 18.28 -13.15 4.02
N GLN A 117 17.24 -13.98 4.04
CA GLN A 117 16.77 -14.77 2.90
C GLN A 117 15.35 -14.34 2.49
N PRO A 118 15.02 -14.37 1.18
CA PRO A 118 13.67 -14.08 0.73
C PRO A 118 12.66 -15.13 1.25
N THR A 119 11.48 -14.68 1.60
CA THR A 119 10.34 -15.51 1.99
C THR A 119 9.21 -15.45 0.95
N VAL A 120 9.45 -14.76 -0.13
CA VAL A 120 8.56 -14.62 -1.29
C VAL A 120 9.32 -15.05 -2.55
N ASP A 121 8.58 -15.50 -3.57
CA ASP A 121 9.15 -15.96 -4.86
C ASP A 121 9.17 -14.85 -5.91
N ALA A 122 8.43 -13.77 -5.69
CA ALA A 122 8.40 -12.59 -6.54
C ALA A 122 7.81 -11.40 -5.76
N VAL A 123 8.08 -10.18 -6.22
CA VAL A 123 7.49 -8.95 -5.70
C VAL A 123 6.80 -8.16 -6.81
N VAL A 124 5.58 -7.70 -6.54
CA VAL A 124 4.86 -6.73 -7.37
C VAL A 124 4.71 -5.43 -6.59
N SER A 125 5.28 -4.36 -7.09
CA SER A 125 5.09 -3.02 -6.52
C SER A 125 3.91 -2.33 -7.19
N LEU A 126 2.95 -1.90 -6.39
CA LEU A 126 1.79 -1.10 -6.81
C LEU A 126 1.87 0.34 -6.24
N THR A 127 3.06 0.75 -5.83
CA THR A 127 3.24 2.08 -5.22
C THR A 127 3.24 3.21 -6.26
N GLY A 128 3.56 2.90 -7.51
CA GLY A 128 3.71 3.89 -8.58
C GLY A 128 5.02 4.70 -8.50
N PHE A 129 5.92 4.32 -7.60
CA PHE A 129 7.23 4.97 -7.38
C PHE A 129 8.34 3.93 -7.31
N SER A 130 9.60 4.40 -7.26
CA SER A 130 10.73 3.52 -7.02
C SER A 130 10.61 2.84 -5.64
N LEU A 131 11.43 1.81 -5.40
CA LEU A 131 11.47 1.13 -4.11
C LEU A 131 11.88 2.07 -2.97
N VAL A 132 12.80 3.00 -3.26
CA VAL A 132 13.32 3.98 -2.29
C VAL A 132 13.22 5.38 -2.89
N GLY A 133 12.21 6.12 -2.51
CA GLY A 133 12.00 7.49 -2.94
C GLY A 133 10.73 7.69 -3.78
N GLY A 134 10.63 8.85 -4.39
CA GLY A 134 9.49 9.30 -5.19
C GLY A 134 9.90 10.42 -6.13
N PRO A 135 8.97 11.17 -6.73
CA PRO A 135 9.25 12.12 -7.81
C PRO A 135 10.26 13.21 -7.46
N ALA A 136 10.37 13.59 -6.18
CA ALA A 136 11.28 14.64 -5.73
C ALA A 136 12.67 14.14 -5.34
N TYR A 137 12.78 12.87 -5.00
CA TYR A 137 14.04 12.24 -4.56
C TYR A 137 13.95 10.73 -4.77
N ASN A 138 14.97 10.19 -5.42
CA ASN A 138 15.08 8.76 -5.69
C ASN A 138 16.49 8.29 -5.32
N ASP A 139 16.59 7.28 -4.45
CA ASP A 139 17.85 6.65 -4.06
C ASP A 139 17.98 5.31 -4.81
N ALA A 140 18.55 5.38 -6.02
CA ALA A 140 18.72 4.23 -6.88
C ALA A 140 19.69 3.21 -6.29
N ASP A 141 20.76 3.65 -5.64
CA ASP A 141 21.78 2.77 -5.05
C ASP A 141 21.19 1.96 -3.88
N ALA A 142 20.38 2.61 -3.03
CA ALA A 142 19.68 1.94 -1.95
C ALA A 142 18.62 0.95 -2.46
N ALA A 143 17.92 1.30 -3.54
CA ALA A 143 16.96 0.40 -4.18
C ALA A 143 17.65 -0.82 -4.81
N GLU A 144 18.75 -0.62 -5.55
CA GLU A 144 19.56 -1.69 -6.14
C GLU A 144 20.12 -2.64 -5.08
N GLY A 145 20.67 -2.07 -4.00
CA GLY A 145 21.18 -2.87 -2.86
C GLY A 145 20.11 -3.76 -2.25
N MET A 146 18.89 -3.22 -2.01
CA MET A 146 17.77 -3.99 -1.47
C MET A 146 17.28 -5.07 -2.46
N LEU A 147 17.15 -4.75 -3.75
CA LEU A 147 16.70 -5.70 -4.77
C LEU A 147 17.73 -6.81 -5.00
N THR A 148 19.01 -6.48 -4.94
CA THR A 148 20.10 -7.47 -5.02
C THR A 148 20.07 -8.44 -3.83
N GLN A 149 19.81 -7.91 -2.62
CA GLN A 149 19.69 -8.74 -1.43
C GLN A 149 18.43 -9.61 -1.47
N LEU A 150 17.33 -9.09 -1.99
CA LEU A 150 16.06 -9.81 -2.12
C LEU A 150 16.16 -10.94 -3.17
N ASP A 151 16.89 -10.74 -4.25
CA ASP A 151 17.21 -11.71 -5.33
C ASP A 151 15.99 -12.52 -5.84
N VAL A 152 14.85 -11.83 -6.04
CA VAL A 152 13.65 -12.40 -6.67
C VAL A 152 13.14 -11.46 -7.78
N PRO A 153 12.33 -11.95 -8.73
CA PRO A 153 11.70 -11.11 -9.74
C PRO A 153 10.94 -9.95 -9.09
N TYR A 154 11.22 -8.72 -9.54
CA TYR A 154 10.54 -7.51 -9.09
C TYR A 154 9.82 -6.85 -10.27
N ILE A 155 8.52 -6.63 -10.13
CA ILE A 155 7.65 -6.05 -11.15
C ILE A 155 7.10 -4.73 -10.62
N ALA A 156 7.54 -3.61 -11.19
CA ALA A 156 6.92 -2.31 -10.93
C ALA A 156 5.67 -2.16 -11.81
N ALA A 157 4.51 -2.04 -11.19
CA ALA A 157 3.24 -1.83 -11.86
C ALA A 157 2.67 -0.47 -11.47
N HIS A 158 2.55 0.41 -12.46
CA HIS A 158 2.00 1.74 -12.29
C HIS A 158 0.50 1.75 -12.52
N ALA A 159 -0.22 2.45 -11.64
CA ALA A 159 -1.63 2.73 -11.86
C ALA A 159 -1.77 3.83 -12.93
N VAL A 160 -2.71 3.65 -13.85
CA VAL A 160 -3.16 4.72 -14.77
C VAL A 160 -4.28 5.48 -14.03
N GLU A 161 -4.04 6.73 -13.67
CA GLU A 161 -4.95 7.50 -12.81
C GLU A 161 -5.84 8.48 -13.59
N PHE A 162 -5.33 9.05 -14.70
CA PHE A 162 -6.01 10.10 -15.45
C PHE A 162 -6.59 9.59 -16.77
N GLN A 163 -6.27 8.38 -17.17
CA GLN A 163 -6.71 7.75 -18.42
C GLN A 163 -7.45 6.45 -18.15
N THR A 164 -8.60 6.25 -18.74
CA THR A 164 -9.31 4.96 -18.65
C THR A 164 -8.65 3.90 -19.52
N MET A 165 -8.83 2.64 -19.20
CA MET A 165 -8.35 1.53 -20.04
C MET A 165 -8.93 1.59 -21.46
N GLU A 166 -10.18 2.02 -21.61
CA GLU A 166 -10.84 2.21 -22.88
C GLU A 166 -10.18 3.32 -23.69
N SER A 167 -9.93 4.49 -23.06
CA SER A 167 -9.29 5.62 -23.74
C SER A 167 -7.85 5.29 -24.10
N TRP A 168 -7.12 4.54 -23.26
CA TRP A 168 -5.76 4.07 -23.57
C TRP A 168 -5.76 3.12 -24.79
N LYS A 169 -6.67 2.16 -24.86
CA LYS A 169 -6.79 1.22 -25.97
C LYS A 169 -7.18 1.88 -27.31
N GLN A 170 -7.89 3.00 -27.25
CA GLN A 170 -8.32 3.79 -28.41
C GLN A 170 -7.34 4.88 -28.81
N SER A 171 -6.31 5.11 -28.01
CA SER A 171 -5.32 6.18 -28.24
C SER A 171 -4.24 5.71 -29.19
N ASP A 172 -4.06 6.43 -30.31
CA ASP A 172 -2.95 6.21 -31.24
C ASP A 172 -1.58 6.54 -30.61
N ASN A 173 -1.56 7.36 -29.57
CA ASN A 173 -0.35 7.79 -28.87
C ASN A 173 -0.06 6.96 -27.58
N GLY A 174 -0.92 5.99 -27.24
CA GLY A 174 -0.79 5.20 -26.01
C GLY A 174 -1.15 5.99 -24.74
N LEU A 175 -0.21 6.15 -23.81
CA LEU A 175 -0.43 6.88 -22.58
C LEU A 175 -0.54 8.39 -22.80
N LEU A 176 -1.37 9.05 -21.99
CA LEU A 176 -1.37 10.52 -21.94
C LEU A 176 -0.01 11.05 -21.47
N PRO A 177 0.41 12.25 -21.92
CA PRO A 177 1.70 12.83 -21.51
C PRO A 177 1.89 12.90 -19.99
N VAL A 178 0.83 13.20 -19.24
CA VAL A 178 0.88 13.26 -17.76
C VAL A 178 1.18 11.88 -17.17
N GLU A 179 0.53 10.82 -17.65
CA GLU A 179 0.79 9.44 -17.22
C GLU A 179 2.21 8.99 -17.56
N ALA A 180 2.64 9.27 -18.79
CA ALA A 180 3.99 8.94 -19.22
C ALA A 180 5.05 9.67 -18.38
N THR A 181 4.84 10.95 -18.05
CA THR A 181 5.75 11.70 -17.17
C THR A 181 5.82 11.11 -15.78
N MET A 182 4.68 10.69 -15.18
CA MET A 182 4.65 10.07 -13.85
C MET A 182 5.37 8.72 -13.82
N MET A 183 5.39 7.98 -14.92
CA MET A 183 6.09 6.69 -15.00
C MET A 183 7.62 6.82 -15.14
N VAL A 184 8.12 7.98 -15.54
CA VAL A 184 9.56 8.22 -15.77
C VAL A 184 10.19 8.97 -14.58
N ALA A 185 9.37 9.62 -13.76
CA ALA A 185 9.80 10.36 -12.57
C ALA A 185 10.02 9.43 -11.38
#